data_c5c1a37536e6851c520cc5aad79935e0
#
_entry.id   c5c1a37536e6851c520cc5aad79935e0
#
_cell.length_a   1.000
_cell.length_b   1.000
_cell.length_c   1.000
_cell.angle_alpha   90.00
_cell.angle_beta   90.00
_cell.angle_gamma   90.00
#
_symmetry.space_group_name_H-M   'P 1'
#
loop_
_entity.id
_entity.type
_entity.pdbx_description
1 polymer ?
#
loop_
_entity_poly.entity_id
_entity_poly.type
_entity_poly.pdbx_seq_one_letter_code
_entity_poly.pdbx_strand_id
1 'polypeptide(L)'
;KKGVPVSLSSVKRTLDRCGLLKKRSPWKRQHDFTPRPEASHLGALLQADTVHIMAPDGSRIYVYTIIDLYSRWAYAEVVEHIGSSQSVLFVKHAQEKALFQIEMVQTDNGSEFSIWFTHALKRAGMKHRHSRVRQSNDNAYIERFNRTIQEECLDQVSQSILSFRKAIPPYLKYYNTERLHMGINYKTPAEMFPSY
;
A
#
# COMPACT_ATOMS: atom_id res chain seq x y z
N LYS A 1 23.93 40.31 -23.14
CA LYS A 1 24.02 39.93 -21.71
C LYS A 1 25.06 38.84 -21.60
N LYS A 2 26.21 39.13 -20.95
CA LYS A 2 27.25 38.13 -20.69
C LYS A 2 26.73 37.21 -19.56
N GLY A 3 26.39 35.96 -19.87
CA GLY A 3 26.02 34.96 -18.87
C GLY A 3 27.24 34.60 -18.02
N VAL A 4 27.12 34.67 -16.70
CA VAL A 4 28.13 34.17 -15.79
C VAL A 4 27.90 32.67 -15.60
N PRO A 5 28.86 31.79 -15.93
CA PRO A 5 28.68 30.33 -15.77
C PRO A 5 28.78 29.97 -14.30
N VAL A 6 27.62 29.83 -13.65
CA VAL A 6 27.52 29.34 -12.26
C VAL A 6 26.72 28.06 -12.19
N SER A 7 27.18 27.12 -11.37
CA SER A 7 26.42 25.88 -11.12
C SER A 7 25.20 26.14 -10.24
N LEU A 8 24.14 25.35 -10.42
CA LEU A 8 22.94 25.40 -9.56
C LEU A 8 23.29 25.22 -8.07
N SER A 9 24.31 24.42 -7.77
CA SER A 9 24.79 24.19 -6.40
C SER A 9 25.43 25.46 -5.80
N SER A 10 26.16 26.25 -6.64
CA SER A 10 26.76 27.52 -6.21
C SER A 10 25.71 28.58 -5.96
N VAL A 11 24.68 28.66 -6.83
CA VAL A 11 23.54 29.57 -6.65
C VAL A 11 22.81 29.23 -5.37
N LYS A 12 22.49 27.95 -5.14
CA LYS A 12 21.80 27.49 -3.93
C LYS A 12 22.58 27.85 -2.66
N ARG A 13 23.90 27.58 -2.61
CA ARG A 13 24.77 27.94 -1.46
C ARG A 13 24.80 29.45 -1.20
N THR A 14 24.82 30.23 -2.26
CA THR A 14 24.83 31.70 -2.10
C THR A 14 23.48 32.20 -1.57
N LEU A 15 22.36 31.71 -2.11
CA LEU A 15 21.03 32.06 -1.61
C LEU A 15 20.82 31.64 -0.16
N ASP A 16 21.35 30.48 0.24
CA ASP A 16 21.29 29.99 1.61
C ASP A 16 22.06 30.87 2.57
N ARG A 17 23.30 31.22 2.21
CA ARG A 17 24.16 32.14 2.97
C ARG A 17 23.56 33.55 3.11
N CYS A 18 22.86 34.03 2.07
CA CYS A 18 22.15 35.30 2.10
C CYS A 18 20.77 35.23 2.81
N GLY A 19 20.35 34.10 3.33
CA GLY A 19 19.05 33.92 3.96
C GLY A 19 17.84 34.02 3.00
N LEU A 20 18.09 33.97 1.70
CA LEU A 20 17.08 34.14 0.64
C LEU A 20 16.37 32.84 0.26
N LEU A 21 16.85 31.67 0.74
CA LEU A 21 16.12 30.43 0.57
C LEU A 21 14.96 30.36 1.56
N LYS A 22 13.74 30.25 1.03
CA LYS A 22 12.57 29.97 1.87
C LYS A 22 12.82 28.70 2.66
N LYS A 23 12.73 28.78 3.99
CA LYS A 23 12.76 27.59 4.86
C LYS A 23 11.66 26.64 4.39
N ARG A 24 11.97 25.34 4.25
CA ARG A 24 10.96 24.33 3.92
C ARG A 24 9.82 24.40 4.95
N SER A 25 8.58 24.30 4.45
CA SER A 25 7.41 24.28 5.31
C SER A 25 7.59 23.29 6.46
N PRO A 26 7.25 23.62 7.71
CA PRO A 26 7.28 22.72 8.86
C PRO A 26 6.51 21.43 8.61
N TRP A 27 5.47 21.49 7.78
CA TRP A 27 4.64 20.33 7.38
C TRP A 27 5.43 19.24 6.65
N LYS A 28 6.58 19.56 6.02
CA LYS A 28 7.44 18.56 5.38
C LYS A 28 8.42 17.87 6.35
N ARG A 29 8.40 18.22 7.63
CA ARG A 29 9.28 17.63 8.65
C ARG A 29 8.69 16.46 9.42
N GLN A 30 7.39 16.21 9.29
CA GLN A 30 6.73 15.09 9.96
C GLN A 30 6.76 13.82 9.09
N HIS A 31 7.95 13.41 8.70
CA HIS A 31 8.14 12.06 8.20
C HIS A 31 8.43 11.16 9.39
N ASP A 32 7.68 10.09 9.50
CA ASP A 32 8.00 9.04 10.46
C ASP A 32 9.32 8.39 10.04
N PHE A 33 10.35 8.56 10.87
CA PHE A 33 11.65 7.94 10.68
C PHE A 33 11.76 6.60 11.42
N THR A 34 10.72 6.20 12.12
CA THR A 34 10.67 4.93 12.85
C THR A 34 10.79 3.78 11.87
N PRO A 35 11.73 2.85 12.05
CA PRO A 35 11.83 1.66 11.23
C PRO A 35 10.50 0.90 11.17
N ARG A 36 10.27 0.20 10.05
CA ARG A 36 9.09 -0.66 9.94
C ARG A 36 9.12 -1.69 11.07
N PRO A 37 8.02 -1.86 11.84
CA PRO A 37 7.93 -2.92 12.84
C PRO A 37 8.11 -4.30 12.21
N GLU A 38 8.63 -5.23 12.98
CA GLU A 38 8.67 -6.63 12.56
C GLU A 38 7.28 -7.26 12.65
N ALA A 39 6.90 -8.03 11.63
CA ALA A 39 5.67 -8.80 11.62
C ALA A 39 5.91 -10.14 12.31
N SER A 40 5.71 -10.20 13.61
CA SER A 40 6.01 -11.36 14.45
C SER A 40 4.93 -12.44 14.48
N HIS A 41 3.71 -12.10 14.09
CA HIS A 41 2.55 -12.99 14.08
C HIS A 41 1.49 -12.51 13.08
N LEU A 42 0.47 -13.33 12.87
CA LEU A 42 -0.68 -13.01 12.01
C LEU A 42 -1.34 -11.71 12.44
N GLY A 43 -1.56 -10.80 11.51
CA GLY A 43 -2.23 -9.53 11.75
C GLY A 43 -1.39 -8.45 12.40
N ALA A 44 -0.15 -8.75 12.84
CA ALA A 44 0.72 -7.77 13.50
C ALA A 44 1.01 -6.55 12.61
N LEU A 45 1.25 -6.78 11.31
CA LEU A 45 1.48 -5.71 10.35
C LEU A 45 1.03 -6.12 8.95
N LEU A 46 0.08 -5.37 8.41
CA LEU A 46 -0.35 -5.46 7.02
C LEU A 46 0.13 -4.24 6.23
N GLN A 47 0.37 -4.43 4.94
CA GLN A 47 0.58 -3.33 3.99
C GLN A 47 -0.62 -3.20 3.08
N ALA A 48 -1.08 -1.98 2.85
CA ALA A 48 -2.17 -1.68 1.91
C ALA A 48 -1.74 -0.62 0.90
N ASP A 49 -2.27 -0.75 -0.32
CA ASP A 49 -1.95 0.11 -1.46
C ASP A 49 -3.10 0.13 -2.46
N THR A 50 -3.01 0.98 -3.48
CA THR A 50 -3.99 1.11 -4.56
C THR A 50 -3.33 0.91 -5.91
N VAL A 51 -3.74 -0.12 -6.64
CA VAL A 51 -3.33 -0.32 -8.04
C VAL A 51 -4.23 0.51 -8.95
N HIS A 52 -3.62 1.29 -9.83
CA HIS A 52 -4.30 2.12 -10.82
C HIS A 52 -4.18 1.48 -12.19
N ILE A 53 -5.31 1.20 -12.83
CA ILE A 53 -5.37 0.58 -14.15
C ILE A 53 -6.11 1.51 -15.10
N MET A 54 -5.56 1.68 -16.29
CA MET A 54 -6.21 2.44 -17.36
C MET A 54 -7.00 1.47 -18.23
N ALA A 55 -8.31 1.60 -18.26
CA ALA A 55 -9.15 0.82 -19.14
C ALA A 55 -9.01 1.28 -20.61
N PRO A 56 -9.35 0.42 -21.60
CA PRO A 56 -9.23 0.77 -23.02
C PRO A 56 -10.04 1.99 -23.45
N ASP A 57 -11.11 2.31 -22.74
CA ASP A 57 -11.95 3.50 -22.96
C ASP A 57 -11.37 4.79 -22.34
N GLY A 58 -10.18 4.70 -21.71
CA GLY A 58 -9.53 5.81 -21.02
C GLY A 58 -10.03 6.06 -19.59
N SER A 59 -11.00 5.30 -19.11
CA SER A 59 -11.43 5.37 -17.71
C SER A 59 -10.38 4.75 -16.77
N ARG A 60 -10.37 5.19 -15.52
CA ARG A 60 -9.47 4.63 -14.48
C ARG A 60 -10.23 3.64 -13.61
N ILE A 61 -9.65 2.48 -13.42
CA ILE A 61 -10.12 1.45 -12.50
C ILE A 61 -9.11 1.36 -11.36
N TYR A 62 -9.61 1.20 -10.16
CA TYR A 62 -8.77 1.13 -8.97
C TYR A 62 -8.98 -0.20 -8.29
N VAL A 63 -7.87 -0.84 -7.86
CA VAL A 63 -7.90 -2.06 -7.07
C VAL A 63 -7.18 -1.80 -5.76
N TYR A 64 -7.91 -1.76 -4.66
CA TYR A 64 -7.31 -1.76 -3.34
C TYR A 64 -6.74 -3.15 -3.05
N THR A 65 -5.57 -3.17 -2.47
CA THR A 65 -4.84 -4.39 -2.12
C THR A 65 -4.32 -4.30 -0.69
N ILE A 66 -4.28 -5.43 0.01
CA ILE A 66 -3.69 -5.54 1.34
C ILE A 66 -3.04 -6.92 1.50
N ILE A 67 -1.89 -6.95 2.18
CA ILE A 67 -1.14 -8.19 2.45
C ILE A 67 -0.67 -8.23 3.90
N ASP A 68 -0.84 -9.36 4.57
CA ASP A 68 -0.22 -9.62 5.87
C ASP A 68 1.26 -10.00 5.69
N LEU A 69 2.15 -9.33 6.42
CA LEU A 69 3.58 -9.53 6.25
C LEU A 69 4.09 -10.82 6.89
N TYR A 70 3.37 -11.40 7.81
CA TYR A 70 3.74 -12.67 8.43
C TYR A 70 3.36 -13.87 7.55
N SER A 71 2.08 -14.00 7.24
CA SER A 71 1.54 -15.16 6.51
C SER A 71 1.54 -15.01 5.00
N ARG A 72 1.68 -13.78 4.46
CA ARG A 72 1.41 -13.44 3.05
C ARG A 72 -0.06 -13.52 2.66
N TRP A 73 -0.98 -13.72 3.61
CA TRP A 73 -2.42 -13.63 3.33
C TRP A 73 -2.73 -12.29 2.66
N ALA A 74 -3.52 -12.34 1.62
CA ALA A 74 -3.83 -11.15 0.85
C ALA A 74 -5.32 -11.02 0.55
N TYR A 75 -5.76 -9.77 0.45
CA TYR A 75 -7.10 -9.42 0.00
C TYR A 75 -7.03 -8.26 -1.00
N ALA A 76 -7.97 -8.22 -1.93
CA ALA A 76 -8.08 -7.17 -2.93
C ALA A 76 -9.53 -6.92 -3.31
N GLU A 77 -9.85 -5.68 -3.67
CA GLU A 77 -11.20 -5.27 -4.07
C GLU A 77 -11.13 -4.18 -5.14
N VAL A 78 -11.90 -4.34 -6.21
CA VAL A 78 -12.03 -3.32 -7.24
C VAL A 78 -13.06 -2.27 -6.85
N VAL A 79 -12.70 -0.99 -7.04
CA VAL A 79 -13.57 0.14 -6.75
C VAL A 79 -13.60 1.12 -7.92
N GLU A 80 -14.68 1.89 -8.02
CA GLU A 80 -14.86 2.90 -9.07
C GLU A 80 -14.14 4.22 -8.73
N HIS A 81 -14.05 4.52 -7.45
CA HIS A 81 -13.44 5.75 -6.95
C HIS A 81 -12.54 5.46 -5.75
N ILE A 82 -11.46 6.21 -5.63
CA ILE A 82 -10.59 6.19 -4.46
C ILE A 82 -10.94 7.33 -3.50
N GLY A 83 -10.70 7.10 -2.22
CA GLY A 83 -10.91 8.11 -1.19
C GLY A 83 -10.89 7.51 0.20
N SER A 84 -10.75 8.36 1.23
CA SER A 84 -10.56 7.88 2.61
C SER A 84 -11.72 7.01 3.11
N SER A 85 -12.96 7.29 2.71
CA SER A 85 -14.12 6.47 3.10
C SER A 85 -14.06 5.08 2.46
N GLN A 86 -13.64 5.00 1.19
CA GLN A 86 -13.49 3.72 0.48
C GLN A 86 -12.34 2.90 1.07
N SER A 87 -11.20 3.55 1.39
CA SER A 87 -10.07 2.89 2.03
C SER A 87 -10.44 2.30 3.39
N VAL A 88 -11.24 3.02 4.19
CA VAL A 88 -11.76 2.51 5.49
C VAL A 88 -12.68 1.32 5.27
N LEU A 89 -13.60 1.40 4.31
CA LEU A 89 -14.51 0.30 3.98
C LEU A 89 -13.76 -0.94 3.52
N PHE A 90 -12.78 -0.75 2.65
CA PHE A 90 -11.89 -1.82 2.18
C PHE A 90 -11.18 -2.54 3.33
N VAL A 91 -10.58 -1.80 4.28
CA VAL A 91 -9.92 -2.43 5.45
C VAL A 91 -10.92 -3.16 6.35
N LYS A 92 -12.15 -2.67 6.49
CA LYS A 92 -13.21 -3.39 7.19
C LYS A 92 -13.57 -4.70 6.51
N HIS A 93 -13.77 -4.69 5.19
CA HIS A 93 -14.02 -5.92 4.42
C HIS A 93 -12.84 -6.88 4.53
N ALA A 94 -11.60 -6.38 4.48
CA ALA A 94 -10.41 -7.21 4.69
C ALA A 94 -10.42 -7.86 6.09
N GLN A 95 -10.77 -7.12 7.15
CA GLN A 95 -10.91 -7.65 8.51
C GLN A 95 -12.01 -8.73 8.61
N GLU A 96 -13.13 -8.56 7.92
CA GLU A 96 -14.22 -9.55 7.87
C GLU A 96 -13.81 -10.84 7.15
N LYS A 97 -12.90 -10.75 6.19
CA LYS A 97 -12.36 -11.90 5.43
C LYS A 97 -11.17 -12.56 6.09
N ALA A 98 -10.42 -11.80 6.90
CA ALA A 98 -9.29 -12.33 7.65
C ALA A 98 -9.79 -13.19 8.81
N LEU A 99 -9.18 -14.36 9.00
CA LEU A 99 -9.45 -15.24 10.15
C LEU A 99 -8.58 -14.85 11.38
N PHE A 100 -8.10 -13.62 11.41
CA PHE A 100 -7.23 -13.06 12.45
C PHE A 100 -7.52 -11.57 12.64
N GLN A 101 -7.15 -11.03 13.78
CA GLN A 101 -7.30 -9.60 14.07
C GLN A 101 -6.19 -8.80 13.38
N ILE A 102 -6.56 -7.75 12.64
CA ILE A 102 -5.62 -6.79 12.08
C ILE A 102 -5.24 -5.78 13.16
N GLU A 103 -3.97 -5.73 13.54
CA GLU A 103 -3.48 -4.82 14.58
C GLU A 103 -2.95 -3.52 14.00
N MET A 104 -2.21 -3.60 12.88
CA MET A 104 -1.60 -2.43 12.25
C MET A 104 -1.66 -2.52 10.73
N VAL A 105 -2.03 -1.40 10.11
CA VAL A 105 -1.99 -1.21 8.66
C VAL A 105 -0.94 -0.15 8.32
N GLN A 106 -0.03 -0.47 7.41
CA GLN A 106 0.92 0.45 6.81
C GLN A 106 0.49 0.79 5.39
N THR A 107 0.52 2.07 5.03
CA THR A 107 0.23 2.56 3.68
C THR A 107 1.36 3.47 3.21
N ASP A 108 1.33 3.86 1.95
CA ASP A 108 2.07 5.02 1.49
C ASP A 108 1.43 6.35 1.97
N ASN A 109 1.90 7.48 1.43
CA ASN A 109 1.36 8.80 1.72
C ASN A 109 0.27 9.22 0.70
N GLY A 110 -0.47 8.29 0.11
CA GLY A 110 -1.58 8.57 -0.79
C GLY A 110 -2.70 9.37 -0.12
N SER A 111 -3.40 10.20 -0.87
CA SER A 111 -4.47 11.06 -0.35
C SER A 111 -5.65 10.27 0.22
N GLU A 112 -5.89 9.08 -0.30
CA GLU A 112 -6.90 8.12 0.17
C GLU A 112 -6.60 7.57 1.58
N PHE A 113 -5.33 7.60 2.00
CA PHE A 113 -4.87 7.18 3.33
C PHE A 113 -4.61 8.39 4.25
N SER A 114 -5.45 9.39 4.15
CA SER A 114 -5.36 10.65 4.88
C SER A 114 -5.49 10.49 6.40
N ILE A 115 -5.42 11.63 7.10
CA ILE A 115 -5.65 11.70 8.56
C ILE A 115 -7.02 11.13 8.98
N TRP A 116 -8.05 11.26 8.13
CA TRP A 116 -9.38 10.68 8.37
C TRP A 116 -9.35 9.16 8.36
N PHE A 117 -8.62 8.55 7.43
CA PHE A 117 -8.38 7.11 7.42
C PHE A 117 -7.69 6.67 8.72
N THR A 118 -6.62 7.37 9.13
CA THR A 118 -5.91 7.11 10.39
C THR A 118 -6.84 7.13 11.60
N HIS A 119 -7.69 8.15 11.72
CA HIS A 119 -8.64 8.27 12.82
C HIS A 119 -9.73 7.18 12.79
N ALA A 120 -10.18 6.78 11.60
CA ALA A 120 -11.17 5.72 11.45
C ALA A 120 -10.62 4.36 11.88
N LEU A 121 -9.39 4.01 11.45
CA LEU A 121 -8.72 2.78 11.88
C LEU A 121 -8.49 2.76 13.39
N LYS A 122 -8.03 3.87 13.97
CA LYS A 122 -7.84 3.99 15.43
C LYS A 122 -9.14 3.73 16.20
N ARG A 123 -10.28 4.25 15.71
CA ARG A 123 -11.61 3.98 16.32
C ARG A 123 -12.02 2.50 16.19
N ALA A 124 -11.55 1.81 15.16
CA ALA A 124 -11.76 0.38 14.98
C ALA A 124 -10.73 -0.49 15.74
N GLY A 125 -9.88 0.11 16.59
CA GLY A 125 -8.86 -0.59 17.37
C GLY A 125 -7.58 -0.95 16.60
N MET A 126 -7.44 -0.48 15.35
CA MET A 126 -6.28 -0.74 14.51
C MET A 126 -5.31 0.44 14.55
N LYS A 127 -4.01 0.15 14.54
CA LYS A 127 -2.95 1.17 14.37
C LYS A 127 -2.77 1.46 12.88
N HIS A 128 -2.43 2.71 12.56
CA HIS A 128 -2.04 3.09 11.21
C HIS A 128 -0.69 3.79 11.23
N ARG A 129 0.14 3.49 10.22
CA ARG A 129 1.38 4.21 9.96
C ARG A 129 1.57 4.44 8.47
N HIS A 130 2.28 5.50 8.12
CA HIS A 130 2.78 5.68 6.74
C HIS A 130 4.17 5.06 6.60
N SER A 131 4.48 4.56 5.40
CA SER A 131 5.82 4.16 5.02
C SER A 131 6.75 5.37 5.05
N ARG A 132 8.03 5.13 5.34
CA ARG A 132 9.04 6.18 5.34
C ARG A 132 9.30 6.67 3.92
N VAL A 133 9.42 7.98 3.78
CA VAL A 133 9.73 8.58 2.48
C VAL A 133 11.13 8.15 2.02
N ARG A 134 11.23 7.72 0.75
CA ARG A 134 12.46 7.24 0.09
C ARG A 134 13.05 5.95 0.69
N GLN A 135 12.23 5.15 1.33
CA GLN A 135 12.59 3.81 1.80
C GLN A 135 11.74 2.78 1.03
N SER A 136 12.18 2.41 -0.17
CA SER A 136 11.49 1.45 -1.05
C SER A 136 11.21 0.10 -0.35
N ASN A 137 12.11 -0.33 0.51
CA ASN A 137 11.93 -1.59 1.26
C ASN A 137 10.75 -1.57 2.24
N ASP A 138 10.24 -0.37 2.62
CA ASP A 138 9.10 -0.30 3.55
C ASP A 138 7.83 -0.89 2.94
N ASN A 139 7.62 -0.75 1.61
CA ASN A 139 6.42 -1.23 0.90
C ASN A 139 6.67 -2.45 -0.01
N ALA A 140 7.84 -3.06 0.05
CA ALA A 140 8.26 -4.10 -0.88
C ALA A 140 7.30 -5.32 -0.96
N TYR A 141 6.59 -5.65 0.13
CA TYR A 141 5.67 -6.78 0.14
C TYR A 141 4.39 -6.49 -0.64
N ILE A 142 3.79 -5.32 -0.43
CA ILE A 142 2.60 -4.94 -1.17
C ILE A 142 2.92 -4.67 -2.65
N GLU A 143 4.07 -4.05 -2.95
CA GLU A 143 4.53 -3.86 -4.33
C GLU A 143 4.70 -5.21 -5.07
N ARG A 144 5.26 -6.22 -4.38
CA ARG A 144 5.38 -7.56 -4.93
C ARG A 144 4.02 -8.22 -5.15
N PHE A 145 3.09 -8.07 -4.20
CA PHE A 145 1.73 -8.59 -4.35
C PHE A 145 0.99 -7.88 -5.48
N ASN A 146 1.10 -6.56 -5.59
CA ASN A 146 0.50 -5.77 -6.67
C ASN A 146 0.94 -6.26 -8.05
N ARG A 147 2.25 -6.51 -8.22
CA ARG A 147 2.76 -7.11 -9.44
C ARG A 147 2.18 -8.49 -9.68
N THR A 148 2.15 -9.33 -8.66
CA THR A 148 1.66 -10.71 -8.76
C THR A 148 0.18 -10.76 -9.15
N ILE A 149 -0.70 -9.97 -8.51
CA ILE A 149 -2.12 -9.94 -8.88
C ILE A 149 -2.35 -9.33 -10.26
N GLN A 150 -1.54 -8.36 -10.67
CA GLN A 150 -1.59 -7.84 -12.05
C GLN A 150 -1.27 -8.93 -13.06
N GLU A 151 -0.10 -9.55 -12.95
CA GLU A 151 0.39 -10.57 -13.90
C GLU A 151 -0.50 -11.83 -13.92
N GLU A 152 -0.93 -12.32 -12.76
CA GLU A 152 -1.62 -13.60 -12.61
C GLU A 152 -3.15 -13.51 -12.69
N CYS A 153 -3.75 -12.31 -12.53
CA CYS A 153 -5.20 -12.14 -12.51
C CYS A 153 -5.69 -11.00 -13.40
N LEU A 154 -5.25 -9.74 -13.16
CA LEU A 154 -5.88 -8.58 -13.78
C LEU A 154 -5.56 -8.48 -15.28
N ASP A 155 -4.35 -8.85 -15.69
CA ASP A 155 -3.92 -8.85 -17.09
C ASP A 155 -4.48 -10.06 -17.89
N GLN A 156 -5.08 -11.04 -17.18
CA GLN A 156 -5.65 -12.25 -17.81
C GLN A 156 -7.12 -12.05 -18.23
N VAL A 157 -7.74 -10.93 -17.90
CA VAL A 157 -9.14 -10.63 -18.20
C VAL A 157 -9.28 -9.25 -18.82
N SER A 158 -10.45 -8.97 -19.42
CA SER A 158 -10.71 -7.65 -19.94
C SER A 158 -10.69 -6.59 -18.84
N GLN A 159 -10.04 -5.46 -19.11
CA GLN A 159 -9.85 -4.37 -18.16
C GLN A 159 -11.15 -3.60 -17.94
N SER A 160 -12.04 -4.18 -17.15
CA SER A 160 -13.31 -3.59 -16.75
C SER A 160 -13.62 -3.93 -15.29
N ILE A 161 -14.37 -3.07 -14.63
CA ILE A 161 -14.78 -3.26 -13.23
C ILE A 161 -15.53 -4.59 -13.06
N LEU A 162 -16.42 -4.92 -14.01
CA LEU A 162 -17.20 -6.15 -13.95
C LEU A 162 -16.33 -7.40 -14.07
N SER A 163 -15.34 -7.39 -14.97
CA SER A 163 -14.40 -8.50 -15.12
C SER A 163 -13.54 -8.69 -13.87
N PHE A 164 -13.05 -7.60 -13.30
CA PHE A 164 -12.25 -7.65 -12.07
C PHE A 164 -13.06 -8.13 -10.85
N ARG A 165 -14.33 -7.68 -10.72
CA ARG A 165 -15.23 -8.18 -9.66
C ARG A 165 -15.45 -9.68 -9.74
N LYS A 166 -15.43 -10.26 -10.94
CA LYS A 166 -15.56 -11.71 -11.14
C LYS A 166 -14.25 -12.47 -10.96
N ALA A 167 -13.11 -11.89 -11.39
CA ALA A 167 -11.82 -12.56 -11.42
C ALA A 167 -11.09 -12.54 -10.06
N ILE A 168 -11.16 -11.44 -9.32
CA ILE A 168 -10.43 -11.26 -8.07
C ILE A 168 -10.80 -12.30 -6.99
N PRO A 169 -12.08 -12.60 -6.69
CA PRO A 169 -12.41 -13.54 -5.61
C PRO A 169 -11.87 -14.96 -5.81
N PRO A 170 -12.04 -15.63 -6.97
CA PRO A 170 -11.46 -16.96 -7.17
C PRO A 170 -9.93 -16.94 -7.18
N TYR A 171 -9.31 -15.85 -7.71
CA TYR A 171 -7.87 -15.70 -7.65
C TYR A 171 -7.35 -15.58 -6.21
N LEU A 172 -7.99 -14.78 -5.36
CA LEU A 172 -7.62 -14.64 -3.95
C LEU A 172 -7.76 -15.97 -3.19
N LYS A 173 -8.77 -16.78 -3.53
CA LYS A 173 -8.88 -18.13 -2.98
C LYS A 173 -7.65 -18.95 -3.35
N TYR A 174 -7.33 -19.05 -4.64
CA TYR A 174 -6.12 -19.74 -5.13
C TYR A 174 -4.85 -19.19 -4.45
N TYR A 175 -4.66 -17.86 -4.45
CA TYR A 175 -3.50 -17.20 -3.85
C TYR A 175 -3.29 -17.58 -2.38
N ASN A 176 -4.37 -17.60 -1.60
CA ASN A 176 -4.30 -17.83 -0.16
C ASN A 176 -4.27 -19.31 0.23
N THR A 177 -4.80 -20.24 -0.61
CA THR A 177 -4.95 -21.65 -0.21
C THR A 177 -4.14 -22.64 -1.05
N GLU A 178 -3.64 -22.24 -2.21
CA GLU A 178 -2.99 -23.17 -3.15
C GLU A 178 -1.61 -22.68 -3.63
N ARG A 179 -1.46 -21.35 -3.76
CA ARG A 179 -0.22 -20.74 -4.25
C ARG A 179 0.89 -20.84 -3.22
N LEU A 180 2.03 -21.43 -3.62
CA LEU A 180 3.21 -21.58 -2.76
C LEU A 180 4.03 -20.28 -2.73
N HIS A 181 4.54 -19.88 -1.56
CA HIS A 181 5.28 -18.65 -1.35
C HIS A 181 6.68 -18.90 -0.79
N MET A 182 7.72 -18.58 -1.56
CA MET A 182 9.12 -18.71 -1.13
C MET A 182 9.41 -18.00 0.20
N GLY A 183 8.82 -16.82 0.41
CA GLY A 183 9.05 -16.00 1.62
C GLY A 183 8.48 -16.60 2.91
N ILE A 184 7.74 -17.69 2.84
CA ILE A 184 7.22 -18.48 3.96
C ILE A 184 7.53 -19.99 3.78
N ASN A 185 8.72 -20.27 3.26
CA ASN A 185 9.23 -21.64 3.08
C ASN A 185 8.34 -22.53 2.19
N TYR A 186 7.86 -21.97 1.08
CA TYR A 186 6.97 -22.67 0.12
C TYR A 186 5.64 -23.17 0.73
N LYS A 187 5.20 -22.55 1.82
CA LYS A 187 3.85 -22.75 2.34
C LYS A 187 2.85 -21.86 1.61
N THR A 188 1.59 -22.21 1.70
CA THR A 188 0.48 -21.29 1.36
C THR A 188 0.22 -20.35 2.54
N PRO A 189 -0.38 -19.17 2.31
CA PRO A 189 -0.82 -18.31 3.40
C PRO A 189 -1.73 -19.02 4.41
N ALA A 190 -2.63 -19.89 3.95
CA ALA A 190 -3.53 -20.64 4.82
C ALA A 190 -2.80 -21.61 5.77
N GLU A 191 -1.68 -22.19 5.35
CA GLU A 191 -0.85 -23.07 6.20
C GLU A 191 -0.09 -22.32 7.31
N MET A 192 -0.11 -20.98 7.27
CA MET A 192 0.49 -20.16 8.33
C MET A 192 -0.49 -19.87 9.47
N PHE A 193 -1.75 -20.25 9.33
CA PHE A 193 -2.74 -20.10 10.40
C PHE A 193 -2.54 -21.21 11.44
N PRO A 194 -2.69 -20.92 12.75
CA PRO A 194 -2.65 -21.97 13.75
C PRO A 194 -3.73 -23.02 13.47
N SER A 195 -3.33 -24.28 13.49
CA SER A 195 -4.29 -25.39 13.47
C SER A 195 -5.13 -25.33 14.75
N TYR A 196 -6.45 -25.21 14.62
CA TYR A 196 -7.38 -25.37 15.73
C TYR A 196 -7.55 -26.84 16.04
#